data_a0870604e4a6ad4eddccd390896d083a
#
_entry.id   a0870604e4a6ad4eddccd390896d083a
#
_cell.length_a   1.000
_cell.length_b   1.000
_cell.length_c   1.000
_cell.angle_alpha   90.00
_cell.angle_beta   90.00
_cell.angle_gamma   90.00
#
_symmetry.space_group_name_H-M   'P 1'
#
loop_
_entity.id
_entity.type
_entity.pdbx_description
1 polymer ?
#
loop_
_entity_poly.entity_id
_entity_poly.type
_entity_poly.pdbx_seq_one_letter_code
_entity_poly.pdbx_strand_id
1 'polypeptide(L)' 'MEISIQEQIKCVEREIDMRKKVYPRLVINGKMTEGQKNKEIAAMNAVYNTLILAQRMHIHRSFNQPTENKNA' A
#
# COMPACT_ATOMS: atom_id res chain seq x y z
N MET A 1 0.54 1.00 -19.88
CA MET A 1 -0.13 1.96 -19.03
C MET A 1 0.59 2.13 -17.72
N GLU A 2 0.81 3.35 -17.28
CA GLU A 2 1.48 3.57 -16.02
C GLU A 2 0.49 3.92 -14.95
N ILE A 3 0.68 3.34 -13.78
CA ILE A 3 -0.16 3.61 -12.62
C ILE A 3 0.65 4.47 -11.67
N SER A 4 0.14 5.65 -11.35
CA SER A 4 0.86 6.57 -10.48
C SER A 4 0.99 6.00 -9.07
N ILE A 5 1.96 6.53 -8.32
CA ILE A 5 2.14 6.08 -6.95
C ILE A 5 0.92 6.45 -6.10
N GLN A 6 0.26 7.56 -6.37
CA GLN A 6 -0.95 7.95 -5.66
C GLN A 6 -2.07 6.95 -5.92
N GLU A 7 -2.20 6.48 -7.16
CA GLU A 7 -3.23 5.50 -7.47
C GLU A 7 -2.94 4.17 -6.80
N GLN A 8 -1.67 3.79 -6.74
CA GLN A 8 -1.29 2.57 -6.05
C GLN A 8 -1.62 2.64 -4.57
N ILE A 9 -1.33 3.78 -3.94
CA ILE A 9 -1.63 3.97 -2.53
C ILE A 9 -3.14 3.87 -2.28
N LYS A 10 -3.94 4.52 -3.12
CA LYS A 10 -5.39 4.45 -2.96
C LYS A 10 -5.93 3.04 -3.13
N CYS A 11 -5.34 2.30 -4.07
CA CYS A 11 -5.74 0.92 -4.28
C CYS A 11 -5.47 0.07 -3.04
N VAL A 12 -4.29 0.25 -2.43
CA VAL A 12 -3.94 -0.49 -1.23
C VAL A 12 -4.81 -0.09 -0.06
N GLU A 13 -5.13 1.21 0.07
CA GLU A 13 -6.02 1.66 1.14
C GLU A 13 -7.38 0.98 1.05
N ARG A 14 -7.94 0.89 -0.16
CA ARG A 14 -9.22 0.22 -0.35
C ARG A 14 -9.12 -1.25 -0.01
N GLU A 15 -8.00 -1.88 -0.37
CA GLU A 15 -7.81 -3.28 -0.08
C GLU A 15 -7.72 -3.52 1.42
N ILE A 16 -7.01 -2.65 2.15
CA ILE A 16 -6.90 -2.77 3.60
C ILE A 16 -8.28 -2.64 4.24
N ASP A 17 -9.06 -1.64 3.81
CA ASP A 17 -10.40 -1.44 4.36
C ASP A 17 -11.28 -2.65 4.09
N MET A 18 -11.21 -3.21 2.91
CA MET A 18 -12.00 -4.37 2.55
C MET A 18 -11.62 -5.57 3.42
N ARG A 19 -10.32 -5.80 3.61
CA ARG A 19 -9.87 -6.92 4.42
C ARG A 19 -10.30 -6.77 5.88
N LYS A 20 -10.26 -5.55 6.41
CA LYS A 20 -10.69 -5.33 7.79
C LYS A 20 -12.18 -5.62 7.99
N LYS A 21 -12.96 -5.48 6.94
CA LYS A 21 -14.39 -5.78 7.00
C LYS A 21 -14.68 -7.25 6.76
N VAL A 22 -13.98 -7.86 5.82
CA VAL A 22 -14.30 -9.20 5.35
C VAL A 22 -13.63 -10.29 6.18
N TYR A 23 -12.37 -10.09 6.56
CA TYR A 23 -11.61 -11.14 7.22
C TYR A 23 -12.18 -11.57 8.57
N PRO A 24 -12.70 -10.65 9.41
CA PRO A 24 -13.32 -11.11 10.65
C PRO A 24 -14.49 -12.07 10.42
N ARG A 25 -15.25 -11.87 9.35
CA ARG A 25 -16.34 -12.77 9.02
C ARG A 25 -15.82 -14.13 8.58
N LEU A 26 -14.72 -14.15 7.85
CA LEU A 26 -14.11 -15.40 7.43
C LEU A 26 -13.61 -16.18 8.63
N VAL A 27 -13.08 -15.48 9.63
CA VAL A 27 -12.63 -16.13 10.86
C VAL A 27 -13.82 -16.73 11.60
N ILE A 28 -14.91 -15.97 11.74
CA ILE A 28 -16.10 -16.46 12.43
C ILE A 28 -16.66 -17.67 11.70
N ASN A 29 -16.63 -17.68 10.38
CA ASN A 29 -17.17 -18.77 9.59
C ASN A 29 -16.20 -19.95 9.44
N GLY A 30 -15.04 -19.88 10.07
CA GLY A 30 -14.10 -20.98 10.03
C GLY A 30 -13.33 -21.11 8.74
N LYS A 31 -13.38 -20.09 7.89
CA LYS A 31 -12.69 -20.12 6.59
C LYS A 31 -11.30 -19.51 6.66
N MET A 32 -10.95 -18.92 7.78
CA MET A 32 -9.66 -18.30 7.97
C MET A 32 -9.35 -18.35 9.46
N THR A 33 -8.09 -18.55 9.83
CA THR A 33 -7.72 -18.49 11.24
C THR A 33 -7.43 -17.04 11.62
N GLU A 34 -7.47 -16.78 12.92
CA GLU A 34 -7.15 -15.47 13.45
C GLU A 34 -5.72 -15.08 13.07
N GLY A 35 -4.80 -16.03 13.16
CA GLY A 35 -3.42 -15.78 12.78
C GLY A 35 -3.25 -15.43 11.32
N GLN A 36 -3.98 -16.12 10.44
CA GLN A 36 -3.94 -15.80 9.02
C GLN A 36 -4.48 -14.40 8.76
N LYS A 37 -5.59 -14.05 9.41
CA LYS A 37 -6.17 -12.73 9.27
C LYS A 37 -5.17 -11.65 9.65
N ASN A 38 -4.56 -11.82 10.83
CA ASN A 38 -3.62 -10.82 11.32
C ASN A 38 -2.41 -10.67 10.43
N LYS A 39 -1.91 -11.79 9.92
CA LYS A 39 -0.75 -11.77 9.04
C LYS A 39 -1.06 -11.07 7.72
N GLU A 40 -2.23 -11.36 7.13
CA GLU A 40 -2.58 -10.78 5.85
C GLU A 40 -2.83 -9.27 5.95
N ILE A 41 -3.43 -8.84 7.05
CA ILE A 41 -3.65 -7.41 7.25
C ILE A 41 -2.32 -6.72 7.51
N ALA A 42 -1.45 -7.33 8.31
CA ALA A 42 -0.13 -6.77 8.58
C ALA A 42 0.69 -6.66 7.30
N ALA A 43 0.59 -7.66 6.42
CA ALA A 43 1.31 -7.63 5.15
C ALA A 43 0.85 -6.46 4.29
N MET A 44 -0.46 -6.21 4.23
CA MET A 44 -0.96 -5.09 3.44
C MET A 44 -0.56 -3.75 4.06
N ASN A 45 -0.52 -3.66 5.39
CA ASN A 45 -0.04 -2.45 6.03
C ASN A 45 1.43 -2.21 5.71
N ALA A 46 2.22 -3.27 5.62
CA ALA A 46 3.62 -3.15 5.25
C ALA A 46 3.76 -2.64 3.81
N VAL A 47 2.92 -3.15 2.90
CA VAL A 47 2.91 -2.67 1.52
C VAL A 47 2.57 -1.19 1.47
N TYR A 48 1.55 -0.79 2.24
CA TYR A 48 1.15 0.61 2.31
C TYR A 48 2.32 1.47 2.77
N ASN A 49 3.00 1.06 3.84
CA ASN A 49 4.13 1.83 4.36
C ASN A 49 5.26 1.95 3.34
N THR A 50 5.51 0.88 2.60
CA THR A 50 6.53 0.91 1.55
C THR A 50 6.15 1.90 0.46
N LEU A 51 4.88 1.94 0.08
CA LEU A 51 4.43 2.88 -0.94
C LEU A 51 4.52 4.33 -0.46
N ILE A 52 4.18 4.57 0.80
CA ILE A 52 4.30 5.91 1.37
C ILE A 52 5.76 6.36 1.35
N LEU A 53 6.66 5.47 1.73
CA LEU A 53 8.08 5.80 1.71
C LEU A 53 8.55 6.05 0.27
N ALA A 54 8.12 5.24 -0.67
CA ALA A 54 8.48 5.42 -2.06
C ALA A 54 7.97 6.77 -2.58
N GLN A 55 6.77 7.16 -2.17
CA GLN A 55 6.21 8.43 -2.58
C GLN A 55 7.05 9.60 -2.06
N ARG A 56 7.48 9.51 -0.80
CA ARG A 56 8.33 10.55 -0.22
C ARG A 56 9.65 10.65 -0.95
N MET A 57 10.24 9.50 -1.25
CA MET A 57 11.52 9.47 -1.93
C MET A 57 11.41 10.02 -3.34
N HIS A 58 10.30 9.71 -4.00
CA HIS A 58 10.07 10.20 -5.35
C HIS A 58 9.94 11.72 -5.35
N ILE A 59 9.18 12.27 -4.43
CA ILE A 59 9.00 13.70 -4.31
C ILE A 59 10.33 14.37 -3.96
N HIS A 60 11.07 13.78 -3.06
CA HIS A 60 12.35 14.32 -2.65
C HIS A 60 13.33 14.34 -3.81
N ARG A 61 13.36 13.30 -4.60
CA ARG A 61 14.23 13.23 -5.75
C ARG A 61 13.87 14.29 -6.78
N SER A 62 12.59 14.43 -7.07
CA SER A 62 12.14 15.44 -7.98
C SER A 62 12.54 16.82 -7.52
N PHE A 63 12.44 17.05 -6.22
CA PHE A 63 12.76 18.33 -5.67
C PHE A 63 14.24 18.60 -5.72
N ASN A 64 15.06 17.58 -5.51
CA ASN A 64 16.50 17.75 -5.48
C ASN A 64 17.16 17.70 -6.85
N GLN A 65 16.43 17.39 -7.88
CA GLN A 65 16.99 17.29 -9.21
C GLN A 65 16.26 18.18 -10.17
N PRO A 66 16.20 19.44 -9.89
CA PRO A 66 15.40 20.33 -10.72
C PRO A 66 15.93 20.45 -12.10
N THR A 67 17.18 20.27 -12.28
CA THR A 67 17.73 20.49 -13.55
C THR A 67 18.12 19.28 -14.23
N GLU A 68 18.14 18.23 -13.55
CA GLU A 68 18.56 17.13 -14.10
C GLU A 68 17.75 16.57 -14.96
N ASN A 69 16.98 16.78 -14.85
CA ASN A 69 16.24 16.35 -15.63
C ASN A 69 16.11 16.93 -16.66
N LYS A 70 16.45 17.53 -16.58
CA LYS A 70 16.43 18.05 -17.52
C LYS A 70 17.33 17.95 -18.21
N ASN A 71 17.86 17.82 -18.01
CA ASN A 71 18.74 17.76 -18.69
C ASN A 71 19.16 17.06 -18.84
N ALA A 72 19.01 17.08 -18.31
CA ALA A 72 19.30 16.38 -18.41
C ALA A 72 19.07 15.97 -18.85
#